data_3a43c9aeaf3d3161450a140424059e6e
#
_entry.id   3a43c9aeaf3d3161450a140424059e6e
#
_cell.length_a   1.000
_cell.length_b   1.000
_cell.length_c   1.000
_cell.angle_alpha   90.00
_cell.angle_beta   90.00
_cell.angle_gamma   90.00
#
_symmetry.space_group_name_H-M   'P 1'
#
loop_
_entity.id
_entity.type
_entity.pdbx_description
1 polymer ?
#
loop_
_entity_poly.entity_id
_entity_poly.type
_entity_poly.pdbx_seq_one_letter_code
_entity_poly.pdbx_strand_id
1 'polypeptide(L)'
;MPNPSFGQPHPDVAIVRHVLEHLSPGASVPYETVAKALGLSADSPTVKRRATAARKHLRKEGIIIECGNGCYVRLDDAAILARHSGRERHGMNRKARKAGERLSAIDAAKLGEDQRRQFFAERTINNLVYTATGAQSQKKMLAAATVSQAELPMAKALEVLKNGEK
;
A
#
# COMPACT_ATOMS: atom_id res chain seq x y z
N MET A 1 -25.46 -24.41 -18.43
CA MET A 1 -24.57 -24.18 -17.24
C MET A 1 -25.18 -23.07 -16.41
N PRO A 2 -25.39 -23.23 -15.10
CA PRO A 2 -25.93 -22.17 -14.28
C PRO A 2 -24.96 -21.02 -14.25
N ASN A 3 -25.47 -19.80 -14.48
CA ASN A 3 -24.68 -18.57 -14.29
C ASN A 3 -24.16 -18.53 -12.88
N PRO A 4 -22.84 -18.24 -12.66
CA PRO A 4 -22.33 -18.05 -11.32
C PRO A 4 -23.10 -16.90 -10.66
N SER A 5 -23.66 -17.17 -9.48
CA SER A 5 -24.38 -16.17 -8.70
C SER A 5 -23.49 -14.93 -8.49
N PHE A 6 -24.06 -13.74 -8.71
CA PHE A 6 -23.40 -12.46 -8.46
C PHE A 6 -22.77 -12.48 -7.05
N GLY A 7 -21.45 -12.47 -6.97
CA GLY A 7 -20.70 -12.44 -5.70
C GLY A 7 -19.75 -13.63 -5.46
N GLN A 8 -19.87 -14.73 -6.17
CA GLN A 8 -18.89 -15.82 -6.03
C GLN A 8 -17.67 -15.59 -6.93
N PRO A 9 -16.44 -15.81 -6.43
CA PRO A 9 -15.25 -15.71 -7.26
C PRO A 9 -15.28 -16.77 -8.36
N HIS A 10 -14.80 -16.42 -9.55
CA HIS A 10 -14.68 -17.38 -10.65
C HIS A 10 -13.89 -18.62 -10.21
N PRO A 11 -14.26 -19.85 -10.60
CA PRO A 11 -13.57 -21.09 -10.17
C PRO A 11 -12.04 -21.03 -10.30
N ASP A 12 -11.53 -20.48 -11.40
CA ASP A 12 -10.09 -20.29 -11.60
C ASP A 12 -9.44 -19.41 -10.52
N VAL A 13 -10.16 -18.41 -10.01
CA VAL A 13 -9.65 -17.55 -8.92
C VAL A 13 -9.51 -18.36 -7.63
N ALA A 14 -10.43 -19.28 -7.38
CA ALA A 14 -10.35 -20.18 -6.23
C ALA A 14 -9.15 -21.14 -6.33
N ILE A 15 -8.89 -21.69 -7.52
CA ILE A 15 -7.72 -22.55 -7.78
C ILE A 15 -6.42 -21.76 -7.52
N VAL A 16 -6.28 -20.59 -8.11
CA VAL A 16 -5.09 -19.75 -7.91
C VAL A 16 -4.94 -19.34 -6.45
N ARG A 17 -6.05 -18.94 -5.79
CA ARG A 17 -6.06 -18.61 -4.38
C ARG A 17 -5.52 -19.79 -3.55
N HIS A 18 -6.01 -21.00 -3.77
CA HIS A 18 -5.57 -22.19 -3.05
C HIS A 18 -4.06 -22.40 -3.17
N VAL A 19 -3.50 -22.29 -4.38
CA VAL A 19 -2.04 -22.42 -4.61
C VAL A 19 -1.25 -21.35 -3.83
N LEU A 20 -1.72 -20.10 -3.82
CA LEU A 20 -1.00 -18.98 -3.20
C LEU A 20 -1.18 -18.93 -1.67
N GLU A 21 -2.32 -19.37 -1.15
CA GLU A 21 -2.64 -19.36 0.27
C GLU A 21 -1.75 -20.36 1.06
N HIS A 22 -1.42 -21.50 0.43
CA HIS A 22 -0.60 -22.55 1.05
C HIS A 22 0.91 -22.28 1.02
N LEU A 23 1.34 -21.15 0.41
CA LEU A 23 2.74 -20.75 0.50
C LEU A 23 3.08 -20.38 1.96
N SER A 24 4.19 -20.87 2.46
CA SER A 24 4.73 -20.38 3.74
C SER A 24 5.20 -18.93 3.61
N PRO A 25 5.18 -18.11 4.69
CA PRO A 25 5.79 -16.79 4.69
C PRO A 25 7.23 -16.83 4.19
N GLY A 26 7.60 -15.94 3.27
CA GLY A 26 8.91 -15.93 2.60
C GLY A 26 9.05 -16.89 1.41
N ALA A 27 8.13 -17.85 1.23
CA ALA A 27 8.19 -18.79 0.11
C ALA A 27 7.70 -18.18 -1.21
N SER A 28 8.15 -18.76 -2.31
CA SER A 28 7.76 -18.34 -3.66
C SER A 28 7.27 -19.52 -4.51
N VAL A 29 6.44 -19.22 -5.50
CA VAL A 29 5.96 -20.17 -6.51
C VAL A 29 6.13 -19.55 -7.89
N PRO A 30 6.71 -20.28 -8.89
CA PRO A 30 6.82 -19.80 -10.26
C PRO A 30 5.46 -19.51 -10.91
N TYR A 31 5.41 -18.57 -11.86
CA TYR A 31 4.19 -18.28 -12.62
C TYR A 31 3.69 -19.50 -13.41
N GLU A 32 4.63 -20.33 -13.89
CA GLU A 32 4.34 -21.58 -14.60
C GLU A 32 3.54 -22.57 -13.75
N THR A 33 3.84 -22.67 -12.45
CA THR A 33 3.11 -23.57 -11.53
C THR A 33 1.66 -23.12 -11.40
N VAL A 34 1.43 -21.82 -11.25
CA VAL A 34 0.07 -21.26 -11.17
C VAL A 34 -0.67 -21.41 -12.50
N ALA A 35 0.01 -21.19 -13.62
CA ALA A 35 -0.54 -21.36 -14.96
C ALA A 35 -0.92 -22.82 -15.23
N LYS A 36 -0.04 -23.76 -14.85
CA LYS A 36 -0.27 -25.21 -14.96
C LYS A 36 -1.50 -25.65 -14.16
N ALA A 37 -1.70 -25.10 -12.97
CA ALA A 37 -2.88 -25.38 -12.15
C ALA A 37 -4.19 -24.94 -12.83
N LEU A 38 -4.13 -23.98 -13.74
CA LEU A 38 -5.24 -23.52 -14.57
C LEU A 38 -5.32 -24.22 -15.95
N GLY A 39 -4.36 -25.07 -16.31
CA GLY A 39 -4.24 -25.66 -17.64
C GLY A 39 -3.91 -24.64 -18.74
N LEU A 40 -3.22 -23.53 -18.38
CA LEU A 40 -2.92 -22.39 -19.27
C LEU A 40 -1.41 -22.14 -19.37
N SER A 41 -0.98 -21.38 -20.39
CA SER A 41 0.38 -20.88 -20.49
C SER A 41 0.63 -19.77 -19.47
N ALA A 42 1.87 -19.66 -18.94
CA ALA A 42 2.28 -18.63 -18.00
C ALA A 42 2.10 -17.20 -18.52
N ASP A 43 2.27 -17.00 -19.82
CA ASP A 43 2.10 -15.69 -20.48
C ASP A 43 0.64 -15.30 -20.72
N SER A 44 -0.30 -16.21 -20.48
CA SER A 44 -1.71 -15.95 -20.69
C SER A 44 -2.20 -14.75 -19.89
N PRO A 45 -2.85 -13.76 -20.53
CA PRO A 45 -3.48 -12.62 -19.84
C PRO A 45 -4.52 -13.08 -18.81
N THR A 46 -5.15 -14.23 -19.05
CA THR A 46 -6.12 -14.84 -18.13
C THR A 46 -5.47 -15.23 -16.82
N VAL A 47 -4.30 -15.88 -16.82
CA VAL A 47 -3.54 -16.22 -15.61
C VAL A 47 -3.23 -14.96 -14.80
N LYS A 48 -2.70 -13.93 -15.44
CA LYS A 48 -2.39 -12.64 -14.79
C LYS A 48 -3.61 -11.99 -14.13
N ARG A 49 -4.76 -12.03 -14.84
CA ARG A 49 -6.02 -11.49 -14.33
C ARG A 49 -6.55 -12.28 -13.13
N ARG A 50 -6.55 -13.64 -13.22
CA ARG A 50 -6.99 -14.51 -12.11
C ARG A 50 -6.09 -14.41 -10.90
N ALA A 51 -4.78 -14.37 -11.10
CA ALA A 51 -3.81 -14.16 -10.01
C ALA A 51 -3.98 -12.79 -9.33
N THR A 52 -4.24 -11.73 -10.11
CA THR A 52 -4.53 -10.40 -9.54
C THR A 52 -5.79 -10.42 -8.66
N ALA A 53 -6.85 -11.08 -9.11
CA ALA A 53 -8.08 -11.23 -8.34
C ALA A 53 -7.85 -12.06 -7.07
N ALA A 54 -7.17 -13.21 -7.15
CA ALA A 54 -6.83 -14.05 -6.00
C ALA A 54 -6.00 -13.29 -4.95
N ARG A 55 -4.97 -12.56 -5.37
CA ARG A 55 -4.14 -11.72 -4.49
C ARG A 55 -4.94 -10.63 -3.80
N LYS A 56 -5.94 -10.04 -4.47
CA LYS A 56 -6.83 -9.05 -3.86
C LYS A 56 -7.68 -9.66 -2.73
N HIS A 57 -8.13 -10.91 -2.90
CA HIS A 57 -8.85 -11.62 -1.84
C HIS A 57 -7.92 -11.95 -0.66
N LEU A 58 -6.75 -12.56 -0.92
CA LEU A 58 -5.77 -12.92 0.09
C LEU A 58 -5.30 -11.71 0.92
N ARG A 59 -5.15 -10.55 0.28
CA ARG A 59 -4.79 -9.29 0.97
C ARG A 59 -5.82 -8.88 2.02
N LYS A 60 -7.11 -9.11 1.79
CA LYS A 60 -8.17 -8.83 2.76
C LYS A 60 -8.08 -9.74 4.00
N GLU A 61 -7.43 -10.89 3.85
CA GLU A 61 -7.19 -11.87 4.90
C GLU A 61 -5.80 -11.74 5.55
N GLY A 62 -5.09 -10.63 5.24
CA GLY A 62 -3.76 -10.37 5.78
C GLY A 62 -2.63 -11.11 5.07
N ILE A 63 -2.91 -11.87 3.99
CA ILE A 63 -1.89 -12.59 3.23
C ILE A 63 -1.42 -11.72 2.06
N ILE A 64 -0.18 -11.26 2.12
CA ILE A 64 0.39 -10.38 1.10
C ILE A 64 1.22 -11.20 0.12
N ILE A 65 0.74 -11.28 -1.12
CA ILE A 65 1.45 -11.95 -2.22
C ILE A 65 1.92 -10.90 -3.23
N GLU A 66 3.17 -10.95 -3.60
CA GLU A 66 3.75 -10.08 -4.61
C GLU A 66 4.20 -10.84 -5.85
N CYS A 67 4.37 -10.06 -6.94
CA CYS A 67 4.91 -10.56 -8.20
C CYS A 67 6.31 -9.99 -8.41
N GLY A 68 7.25 -10.81 -8.78
CA GLY A 68 8.61 -10.38 -9.13
C GLY A 68 9.44 -11.57 -9.62
N ASN A 69 10.36 -11.30 -10.52
CA ASN A 69 11.34 -12.30 -11.02
C ASN A 69 10.72 -13.63 -11.48
N GLY A 70 9.57 -13.56 -12.18
CA GLY A 70 8.91 -14.77 -12.71
C GLY A 70 8.14 -15.58 -11.66
N CYS A 71 7.97 -15.11 -10.44
CA CYS A 71 7.29 -15.83 -9.37
C CYS A 71 6.33 -14.96 -8.56
N TYR A 72 5.40 -15.62 -7.85
CA TYR A 72 4.62 -15.07 -6.76
C TYR A 72 5.33 -15.38 -5.45
N VAL A 73 5.50 -14.37 -4.60
CA VAL A 73 6.19 -14.49 -3.30
C VAL A 73 5.22 -14.11 -2.20
N ARG A 74 5.03 -14.97 -1.21
CA ARG A 74 4.34 -14.59 0.03
C ARG A 74 5.30 -13.82 0.91
N LEU A 75 4.96 -12.57 1.21
CA LEU A 75 5.80 -11.76 2.10
C LEU A 75 5.64 -12.23 3.55
N ASP A 76 6.73 -12.27 4.29
CA ASP A 76 6.74 -12.34 5.75
C ASP A 76 6.61 -10.93 6.36
N ASP A 77 6.43 -10.87 7.67
CA ASP A 77 6.21 -9.61 8.39
C ASP A 77 7.40 -8.65 8.24
N ALA A 78 8.62 -9.15 8.22
CA ALA A 78 9.82 -8.35 8.05
C ALA A 78 9.88 -7.72 6.64
N ALA A 79 9.55 -8.49 5.61
CA ALA A 79 9.49 -8.01 4.23
C ALA A 79 8.35 -7.01 4.03
N ILE A 80 7.18 -7.24 4.66
CA ILE A 80 6.05 -6.30 4.65
C ILE A 80 6.47 -4.97 5.28
N LEU A 81 7.08 -5.02 6.46
CA LEU A 81 7.56 -3.83 7.18
C LEU A 81 8.62 -3.07 6.38
N ALA A 82 9.63 -3.77 5.86
CA ALA A 82 10.69 -3.16 5.05
C ALA A 82 10.13 -2.49 3.79
N ARG A 83 9.11 -3.10 3.17
CA ARG A 83 8.47 -2.54 1.98
C ARG A 83 7.63 -1.31 2.29
N HIS A 84 6.86 -1.35 3.37
CA HIS A 84 6.08 -0.20 3.82
C HIS A 84 6.99 0.97 4.19
N SER A 85 8.01 0.74 5.01
CA SER A 85 8.95 1.78 5.44
C SER A 85 9.81 2.36 4.31
N GLY A 86 10.11 1.56 3.28
CA GLY A 86 10.88 1.97 2.12
C GLY A 86 10.00 2.54 0.99
N ARG A 87 9.56 1.66 0.09
CA ARG A 87 8.93 2.03 -1.18
C ARG A 87 7.61 2.79 -1.03
N GLU A 88 6.72 2.32 -0.15
CA GLU A 88 5.39 2.91 -0.01
C GLU A 88 5.47 4.30 0.61
N ARG A 89 6.22 4.45 1.69
CA ARG A 89 6.42 5.74 2.34
C ARG A 89 7.08 6.76 1.42
N HIS A 90 8.15 6.37 0.69
CA HIS A 90 8.75 7.25 -0.31
C HIS A 90 7.79 7.61 -1.44
N GLY A 91 6.94 6.66 -1.84
CA GLY A 91 5.87 6.90 -2.81
C GLY A 91 4.86 7.94 -2.31
N MET A 92 4.44 7.84 -1.05
CA MET A 92 3.54 8.82 -0.41
C MET A 92 4.18 10.20 -0.32
N ASN A 93 5.43 10.30 0.14
CA ASN A 93 6.16 11.56 0.23
C ASN A 93 6.28 12.25 -1.15
N ARG A 94 6.64 11.50 -2.19
CA ARG A 94 6.71 12.01 -3.56
C ARG A 94 5.36 12.51 -4.07
N LYS A 95 4.26 11.80 -3.77
CA LYS A 95 2.91 12.22 -4.14
C LYS A 95 2.50 13.50 -3.42
N ALA A 96 2.77 13.56 -2.10
CA ALA A 96 2.49 14.76 -1.30
C ALA A 96 3.27 15.99 -1.80
N ARG A 97 4.57 15.82 -2.14
CA ARG A 97 5.36 16.89 -2.75
C ARG A 97 4.73 17.41 -4.04
N LYS A 98 4.37 16.51 -4.98
CA LYS A 98 3.72 16.91 -6.23
C LYS A 98 2.35 17.56 -6.03
N ALA A 99 1.58 17.12 -5.03
CA ALA A 99 0.32 17.76 -4.67
C ALA A 99 0.56 19.17 -4.09
N GLY A 100 1.56 19.34 -3.24
CA GLY A 100 1.98 20.64 -2.71
C GLY A 100 2.39 21.62 -3.80
N GLU A 101 3.17 21.16 -4.79
CA GLU A 101 3.54 21.97 -5.97
C GLU A 101 2.30 22.47 -6.75
N ARG A 102 1.28 21.60 -6.93
CA ARG A 102 0.02 22.00 -7.59
C ARG A 102 -0.78 22.97 -6.74
N LEU A 103 -0.89 22.72 -5.43
CA LEU A 103 -1.62 23.61 -4.52
C LEU A 103 -0.93 24.99 -4.42
N SER A 104 0.40 25.06 -4.50
CA SER A 104 1.11 26.34 -4.47
C SER A 104 0.91 27.19 -5.73
N ALA A 105 0.47 26.59 -6.84
CA ALA A 105 0.13 27.32 -8.05
C ALA A 105 -1.27 27.96 -8.00
N ILE A 106 -2.08 27.67 -6.99
CA ILE A 106 -3.43 28.21 -6.84
C ILE A 106 -3.36 29.60 -6.19
N ASP A 107 -3.94 30.60 -6.85
CA ASP A 107 -4.14 31.92 -6.29
C ASP A 107 -5.40 31.92 -5.39
N ALA A 108 -5.19 31.81 -4.09
CA ALA A 108 -6.28 31.75 -3.12
C ALA A 108 -7.17 33.00 -3.11
N ALA A 109 -6.66 34.15 -3.57
CA ALA A 109 -7.44 35.39 -3.64
C ALA A 109 -8.56 35.33 -4.70
N LYS A 110 -8.36 34.49 -5.74
CA LYS A 110 -9.33 34.29 -6.83
C LYS A 110 -10.43 33.27 -6.51
N LEU A 111 -10.29 32.55 -5.38
CA LEU A 111 -11.26 31.53 -4.97
C LEU A 111 -12.43 32.15 -4.22
N GLY A 112 -13.63 31.62 -4.45
CA GLY A 112 -14.80 31.88 -3.61
C GLY A 112 -14.58 31.37 -2.17
N GLU A 113 -15.43 31.80 -1.22
CA GLU A 113 -15.21 31.54 0.21
C GLU A 113 -15.13 30.01 0.53
N ASP A 114 -16.06 29.21 0.00
CA ASP A 114 -16.06 27.75 0.22
C ASP A 114 -14.86 27.07 -0.42
N GLN A 115 -14.49 27.46 -1.65
CA GLN A 115 -13.32 26.95 -2.33
C GLN A 115 -12.02 27.31 -1.59
N ARG A 116 -11.98 28.49 -0.97
CA ARG A 116 -10.84 28.93 -0.15
C ARG A 116 -10.72 28.09 1.12
N ARG A 117 -11.83 27.80 1.81
CA ARG A 117 -11.86 26.89 2.95
C ARG A 117 -11.35 25.50 2.57
N GLN A 118 -11.86 24.95 1.47
CA GLN A 118 -11.41 23.66 0.94
C GLN A 118 -9.91 23.68 0.61
N PHE A 119 -9.44 24.72 -0.07
CA PHE A 119 -8.02 24.87 -0.42
C PHE A 119 -7.11 24.84 0.82
N PHE A 120 -7.45 25.58 1.88
CA PHE A 120 -6.65 25.58 3.10
C PHE A 120 -6.69 24.23 3.82
N ALA A 121 -7.82 23.55 3.84
CA ALA A 121 -7.94 22.20 4.39
C ALA A 121 -7.06 21.20 3.63
N GLU A 122 -7.13 21.17 2.30
CA GLU A 122 -6.31 20.32 1.45
C GLU A 122 -4.82 20.61 1.61
N ARG A 123 -4.44 21.89 1.67
CA ARG A 123 -3.04 22.28 1.90
C ARG A 123 -2.53 21.81 3.26
N THR A 124 -3.34 21.92 4.29
CA THR A 124 -3.00 21.44 5.65
C THR A 124 -2.80 19.93 5.68
N ILE A 125 -3.75 19.16 5.11
CA ILE A 125 -3.66 17.70 5.02
C ILE A 125 -2.41 17.30 4.24
N ASN A 126 -2.15 17.93 3.10
CA ASN A 126 -1.00 17.63 2.28
C ASN A 126 0.33 17.89 3.00
N ASN A 127 0.43 18.98 3.74
CA ASN A 127 1.62 19.31 4.54
C ASN A 127 1.83 18.30 5.67
N LEU A 128 0.78 17.87 6.36
CA LEU A 128 0.85 16.81 7.36
C LEU A 128 1.39 15.50 6.77
N VAL A 129 0.85 15.07 5.61
CA VAL A 129 1.32 13.87 4.92
C VAL A 129 2.78 14.00 4.51
N TYR A 130 3.17 15.13 3.91
CA TYR A 130 4.55 15.38 3.49
C TYR A 130 5.52 15.32 4.68
N THR A 131 5.20 16.01 5.77
CA THR A 131 6.00 16.03 6.99
C THR A 131 6.09 14.64 7.62
N ALA A 132 4.96 13.96 7.82
CA ALA A 132 4.92 12.64 8.45
C ALA A 132 5.70 11.57 7.65
N THR A 133 5.71 11.65 6.32
CA THR A 133 6.41 10.70 5.45
C THR A 133 7.87 11.05 5.18
N GLY A 134 8.36 12.19 5.66
CA GLY A 134 9.75 12.63 5.52
C GLY A 134 10.75 11.76 6.30
N ALA A 135 11.99 11.68 5.81
CA ALA A 135 13.03 10.84 6.42
C ALA A 135 13.40 11.29 7.86
N GLN A 136 13.44 12.59 8.10
CA GLN A 136 13.72 13.13 9.45
C GLN A 136 12.60 12.78 10.43
N SER A 137 11.34 12.89 10.02
CA SER A 137 10.19 12.54 10.85
C SER A 137 10.22 11.07 11.21
N GLN A 138 10.59 10.19 10.28
CA GLN A 138 10.76 8.77 10.57
C GLN A 138 11.84 8.52 11.63
N LYS A 139 13.02 9.16 11.51
CA LYS A 139 14.08 9.00 12.51
C LYS A 139 13.61 9.43 13.91
N LYS A 140 12.87 10.53 14.01
CA LYS A 140 12.31 11.01 15.27
C LYS A 140 11.25 10.05 15.85
N MET A 141 10.35 9.55 15.00
CA MET A 141 9.34 8.55 15.41
C MET A 141 9.99 7.26 15.89
N LEU A 142 11.01 6.76 15.18
CA LEU A 142 11.77 5.58 15.59
C LEU A 142 12.47 5.80 16.93
N ALA A 143 13.13 6.97 17.14
CA ALA A 143 13.75 7.30 18.41
C ALA A 143 12.74 7.38 19.56
N ALA A 144 11.56 7.94 19.33
CA ALA A 144 10.50 8.01 20.32
C ALA A 144 9.88 6.63 20.62
N ALA A 145 9.74 5.76 19.62
CA ALA A 145 9.21 4.41 19.78
C ALA A 145 10.17 3.48 20.54
N THR A 146 11.50 3.63 20.36
CA THR A 146 12.49 2.84 21.11
C THR A 146 12.44 3.11 22.63
N VAL A 147 11.98 4.28 23.04
CA VAL A 147 11.84 4.62 24.47
C VAL A 147 10.61 3.96 25.09
N SER A 148 9.54 3.72 24.33
CA SER A 148 8.25 3.26 24.91
C SER A 148 7.91 1.80 24.61
N GLN A 149 8.54 1.16 23.61
CA GLN A 149 8.21 -0.17 23.07
C GLN A 149 6.69 -0.38 22.78
N ALA A 150 5.96 0.72 22.62
CA ALA A 150 4.53 0.75 22.41
C ALA A 150 4.18 1.65 21.22
N GLU A 151 2.97 1.50 20.70
CA GLU A 151 2.46 2.44 19.72
C GLU A 151 2.46 3.86 20.29
N LEU A 152 3.02 4.80 19.52
CA LEU A 152 2.98 6.20 19.92
C LEU A 152 1.54 6.72 19.79
N PRO A 153 0.91 7.21 20.88
CA PRO A 153 -0.38 7.87 20.77
C PRO A 153 -0.34 9.00 19.73
N MET A 154 -1.42 9.16 18.97
CA MET A 154 -1.50 10.16 17.89
C MET A 154 -1.09 11.55 18.37
N ALA A 155 -1.51 11.94 19.58
CA ALA A 155 -1.15 13.24 20.19
C ALA A 155 0.36 13.39 20.37
N LYS A 156 1.04 12.36 20.85
CA LYS A 156 2.49 12.36 21.06
C LYS A 156 3.27 12.33 19.74
N ALA A 157 2.74 11.61 18.73
CA ALA A 157 3.30 11.62 17.39
C ALA A 157 3.23 13.01 16.74
N LEU A 158 2.12 13.72 16.89
CA LEU A 158 1.96 15.10 16.43
C LEU A 158 2.88 16.09 17.17
N GLU A 159 3.08 15.90 18.46
CA GLU A 159 4.01 16.72 19.26
C GLU A 159 5.47 16.53 18.80
N VAL A 160 5.91 15.28 18.56
CA VAL A 160 7.23 14.97 18.01
C VAL A 160 7.45 15.63 16.65
N LEU A 161 6.41 15.68 15.81
CA LEU A 161 6.47 16.33 14.51
C LEU A 161 6.57 17.86 14.63
N LYS A 162 5.82 18.47 15.54
CA LYS A 162 5.83 19.94 15.79
C LYS A 162 7.18 20.44 16.34
N ASN A 163 7.76 19.71 17.28
CA ASN A 163 9.03 20.10 17.92
C ASN A 163 10.26 19.92 17.02
N GLY A 164 10.07 19.61 15.77
CA GLY A 164 11.12 19.39 14.79
C GLY A 164 11.39 20.54 13.84
N GLU A 165 10.66 21.62 13.94
CA GLU A 165 10.81 22.81 13.07
C GLU A 165 11.69 23.93 13.69
N LYS A 166 12.46 23.61 14.74
CA LYS A 166 13.46 24.51 15.31
C LYS A 166 14.87 24.13 14.90
#